data_a28c9160d188b7f3b2dbf029a9b70801
#
_entry.id   a28c9160d188b7f3b2dbf029a9b70801
#
_cell.length_a   1.000
_cell.length_b   1.000
_cell.length_c   1.000
_cell.angle_alpha   90.00
_cell.angle_beta   90.00
_cell.angle_gamma   90.00
#
_symmetry.space_group_name_H-M   'P 1'
#
loop_
_entity.id
_entity.type
_entity.pdbx_description
1 polymer ?
#
loop_
_entity_poly.entity_id
_entity_poly.type
_entity_poly.pdbx_seq_one_letter_code
_entity_poly.pdbx_strand_id
1 'polypeptide(L)'
;SEAYLGHKWCNTWFHVLHLNTASGKMSKSSGEFLTLSLLKEKGYDPMEYRFFCLLSHYRKNLVFSYENLDNAASAYRRLIQKIAAVDPQDGEPDDAAAELFRAAFRDAMDNDLNTSLAITALYDMLKSDLNGASKIALIRDFDRVLSLNLLEEAENQKKQSNEPVCLDAAVEALIEQRQQARKNRDF
;
A
#
# COMPACT_ATOMS: atom_id res chain seq x y z
N SER A 1 5.07 -19.17 -32.37
CA SER A 1 3.94 -19.92 -31.73
C SER A 1 2.77 -20.08 -32.71
N GLU A 2 2.24 -19.01 -33.32
CA GLU A 2 1.09 -19.06 -34.19
C GLU A 2 1.38 -19.89 -35.48
N ALA A 3 2.58 -19.76 -36.04
CA ALA A 3 3.02 -20.57 -37.18
C ALA A 3 3.05 -22.08 -36.88
N TYR A 4 3.30 -22.47 -35.63
CA TYR A 4 3.29 -23.87 -35.18
C TYR A 4 1.87 -24.34 -34.86
N LEU A 5 1.07 -23.48 -34.21
CA LEU A 5 -0.28 -23.83 -33.74
C LEU A 5 -1.33 -23.72 -34.86
N GLY A 6 -1.07 -22.98 -35.92
CA GLY A 6 -2.02 -22.72 -36.99
C GLY A 6 -3.19 -21.80 -36.66
N HIS A 7 -3.17 -21.23 -35.46
CA HIS A 7 -4.20 -20.29 -34.99
C HIS A 7 -3.62 -19.24 -34.02
N LYS A 8 -4.36 -18.15 -33.83
CA LYS A 8 -4.03 -17.10 -32.85
C LYS A 8 -4.17 -17.67 -31.44
N TRP A 9 -3.08 -17.64 -30.65
CA TRP A 9 -3.05 -18.20 -29.30
C TRP A 9 -3.10 -17.13 -28.20
N CYS A 10 -2.82 -15.88 -28.53
CA CYS A 10 -2.84 -14.78 -27.58
C CYS A 10 -3.61 -13.60 -28.16
N ASN A 11 -4.65 -13.15 -27.47
CA ASN A 11 -5.49 -12.04 -27.92
C ASN A 11 -4.88 -10.67 -27.57
N THR A 12 -4.17 -10.59 -26.44
CA THR A 12 -3.61 -9.34 -25.91
C THR A 12 -2.19 -9.57 -25.44
N TRP A 13 -1.27 -8.74 -25.91
CA TRP A 13 0.12 -8.72 -25.47
C TRP A 13 0.31 -7.57 -24.49
N PHE A 14 0.88 -7.87 -23.32
CA PHE A 14 1.17 -6.89 -22.30
C PHE A 14 2.67 -6.90 -21.99
N HIS A 15 3.34 -5.77 -22.24
CA HIS A 15 4.78 -5.63 -22.06
C HIS A 15 5.07 -4.65 -20.92
N VAL A 16 5.77 -5.11 -19.90
CA VAL A 16 6.22 -4.33 -18.75
C VAL A 16 7.71 -4.07 -18.87
N LEU A 17 8.14 -2.84 -18.57
CA LEU A 17 9.57 -2.55 -18.50
C LEU A 17 10.21 -3.29 -17.32
N HIS A 18 11.48 -3.65 -17.50
CA HIS A 18 12.22 -4.38 -16.48
C HIS A 18 12.41 -3.55 -15.21
N LEU A 19 12.40 -4.23 -14.07
CA LEU A 19 12.90 -3.68 -12.83
C LEU A 19 14.43 -3.60 -12.92
N ASN A 20 14.96 -2.40 -12.73
CA ASN A 20 16.39 -2.14 -12.75
C ASN A 20 16.90 -1.82 -11.35
N THR A 21 18.20 -2.00 -11.12
CA THR A 21 18.91 -1.42 -9.97
C THR A 21 19.67 -0.17 -10.43
N ALA A 22 20.21 0.58 -9.49
CA ALA A 22 21.07 1.74 -9.83
C ALA A 22 22.31 1.34 -10.68
N SER A 23 22.75 0.07 -10.58
CA SER A 23 23.84 -0.50 -11.39
C SER A 23 23.41 -1.04 -12.76
N GLY A 24 22.09 -0.98 -13.07
CA GLY A 24 21.53 -1.46 -14.33
C GLY A 24 20.58 -2.66 -14.18
N LYS A 25 20.57 -3.55 -15.18
CA LYS A 25 19.66 -4.70 -15.20
C LYS A 25 20.02 -5.71 -14.12
N MET A 26 19.08 -6.06 -13.29
CA MET A 26 19.20 -7.12 -12.30
C MET A 26 19.38 -8.48 -12.99
N SER A 27 20.45 -9.22 -12.69
CA SER A 27 20.70 -10.53 -13.28
C SER A 27 21.03 -11.57 -12.22
N LYS A 28 20.66 -12.83 -12.49
CA LYS A 28 20.98 -13.97 -11.59
C LYS A 28 22.48 -14.19 -11.46
N SER A 29 23.25 -13.85 -12.48
CA SER A 29 24.71 -14.05 -12.51
C SER A 29 25.50 -13.05 -11.67
N SER A 30 24.91 -11.94 -11.24
CA SER A 30 25.58 -10.95 -10.38
C SER A 30 25.52 -11.26 -8.89
N GLY A 31 24.85 -12.36 -8.48
CA GLY A 31 24.69 -12.73 -7.07
C GLY A 31 23.69 -11.89 -6.28
N GLU A 32 23.25 -10.78 -6.83
CA GLU A 32 22.26 -9.87 -6.20
C GLU A 32 20.86 -10.06 -6.78
N PHE A 33 20.37 -11.30 -6.81
CA PHE A 33 19.04 -11.55 -7.31
C PHE A 33 18.00 -11.28 -6.24
N LEU A 34 17.24 -10.20 -6.41
CA LEU A 34 16.15 -9.86 -5.52
C LEU A 34 15.00 -10.87 -5.69
N THR A 35 14.72 -11.62 -4.64
CA THR A 35 13.54 -12.48 -4.53
C THR A 35 12.59 -11.94 -3.49
N LEU A 36 11.31 -12.29 -3.60
CA LEU A 36 10.33 -11.95 -2.58
C LEU A 36 10.69 -12.57 -1.22
N SER A 37 11.27 -13.78 -1.22
CA SER A 37 11.75 -14.44 0.00
C SER A 37 12.82 -13.62 0.71
N LEU A 38 13.80 -13.08 -0.05
CA LEU A 38 14.83 -12.21 0.50
C LEU A 38 14.26 -10.93 1.11
N LEU A 39 13.23 -10.34 0.50
CA LEU A 39 12.56 -9.17 1.07
C LEU A 39 11.87 -9.51 2.39
N LYS A 40 11.19 -10.65 2.46
CA LYS A 40 10.57 -11.15 3.71
C LYS A 40 11.62 -11.40 4.80
N GLU A 41 12.75 -12.03 4.47
CA GLU A 41 13.87 -12.24 5.40
C GLU A 41 14.43 -10.92 5.95
N LYS A 42 14.38 -9.86 5.15
CA LYS A 42 14.76 -8.48 5.54
C LYS A 42 13.66 -7.72 6.29
N GLY A 43 12.50 -8.35 6.52
CA GLY A 43 11.40 -7.77 7.28
C GLY A 43 10.40 -6.93 6.48
N TYR A 44 10.46 -6.96 5.15
CA TYR A 44 9.46 -6.30 4.31
C TYR A 44 8.23 -7.18 4.10
N ASP A 45 7.07 -6.54 4.16
CA ASP A 45 5.82 -7.19 3.76
C ASP A 45 5.70 -7.26 2.24
N PRO A 46 5.19 -8.36 1.66
CA PRO A 46 4.92 -8.46 0.23
C PRO A 46 4.03 -7.35 -0.33
N MET A 47 3.07 -6.84 0.46
CA MET A 47 2.18 -5.75 0.04
C MET A 47 2.92 -4.41 -0.06
N GLU A 48 3.94 -4.17 0.77
CA GLU A 48 4.81 -3.00 0.65
C GLU A 48 5.56 -3.00 -0.68
N TYR A 49 6.09 -4.16 -1.09
CA TYR A 49 6.73 -4.31 -2.40
C TYR A 49 5.73 -4.19 -3.55
N ARG A 50 4.52 -4.77 -3.42
CA ARG A 50 3.46 -4.61 -4.42
C ARG A 50 3.07 -3.13 -4.55
N PHE A 51 2.91 -2.42 -3.45
CA PHE A 51 2.62 -0.99 -3.45
C PHE A 51 3.74 -0.19 -4.13
N PHE A 52 5.01 -0.49 -3.85
CA PHE A 52 6.16 0.09 -4.54
C PHE A 52 6.05 -0.05 -6.07
N CYS A 53 5.70 -1.24 -6.55
CA CYS A 53 5.51 -1.46 -7.99
C CYS A 53 4.34 -0.65 -8.57
N LEU A 54 3.24 -0.49 -7.85
CA LEU A 54 2.04 0.22 -8.30
C LEU A 54 2.21 1.75 -8.31
N LEU A 55 3.19 2.29 -7.58
CA LEU A 55 3.50 3.73 -7.59
C LEU A 55 4.09 4.21 -8.92
N SER A 56 4.54 3.30 -9.78
CA SER A 56 5.08 3.61 -11.10
C SER A 56 4.22 3.00 -12.20
N HIS A 57 4.06 3.75 -13.29
CA HIS A 57 3.40 3.21 -14.48
C HIS A 57 4.26 2.09 -15.09
N TYR A 58 3.64 0.98 -15.51
CA TYR A 58 4.33 -0.21 -16.01
C TYR A 58 5.22 0.02 -17.24
N ARG A 59 4.99 1.10 -18.01
CA ARG A 59 5.82 1.53 -19.15
C ARG A 59 6.98 2.44 -18.73
N LYS A 60 7.11 2.79 -17.45
CA LYS A 60 8.23 3.58 -16.95
C LYS A 60 9.27 2.67 -16.33
N ASN A 61 10.51 3.14 -16.37
CA ASN A 61 11.62 2.44 -15.74
C ASN A 61 11.47 2.50 -14.22
N LEU A 62 11.31 1.35 -13.59
CA LEU A 62 11.27 1.25 -12.14
C LEU A 62 12.67 0.88 -11.63
N VAL A 63 13.26 1.75 -10.83
CA VAL A 63 14.57 1.52 -10.23
C VAL A 63 14.37 1.06 -8.79
N PHE A 64 14.81 -0.16 -8.52
CA PHE A 64 14.83 -0.71 -7.18
C PHE A 64 16.04 -0.19 -6.39
N SER A 65 15.78 0.30 -5.20
CA SER A 65 16.74 0.45 -4.11
C SER A 65 16.00 0.17 -2.79
N TYR A 66 16.72 -0.22 -1.75
CA TYR A 66 16.11 -0.37 -0.43
C TYR A 66 15.54 0.94 0.08
N GLU A 67 16.19 2.07 -0.18
CA GLU A 67 15.69 3.40 0.15
C GLU A 67 14.32 3.69 -0.51
N ASN A 68 14.19 3.39 -1.80
CA ASN A 68 12.91 3.56 -2.51
C ASN A 68 11.84 2.62 -1.96
N LEU A 69 12.20 1.39 -1.59
CA LEU A 69 11.29 0.45 -0.96
C LEU A 69 10.88 0.92 0.44
N ASP A 70 11.79 1.43 1.26
CA ASP A 70 11.51 1.98 2.59
C ASP A 70 10.53 3.17 2.52
N ASN A 71 10.72 4.05 1.52
CA ASN A 71 9.81 5.15 1.26
C ASN A 71 8.41 4.67 0.89
N ALA A 72 8.33 3.66 0.01
CA ALA A 72 7.05 3.07 -0.38
C ALA A 72 6.39 2.31 0.78
N ALA A 73 7.14 1.55 1.57
CA ALA A 73 6.66 0.85 2.76
C ALA A 73 6.10 1.84 3.79
N SER A 74 6.81 2.94 4.03
CA SER A 74 6.35 4.01 4.92
C SER A 74 5.07 4.68 4.41
N ALA A 75 4.94 4.85 3.09
CA ALA A 75 3.75 5.41 2.47
C ALA A 75 2.56 4.43 2.56
N TYR A 76 2.79 3.14 2.32
CA TYR A 76 1.79 2.09 2.48
C TYR A 76 1.26 2.02 3.90
N ARG A 77 2.14 1.95 4.90
CA ARG A 77 1.74 1.94 6.33
C ARG A 77 0.91 3.16 6.70
N ARG A 78 1.28 4.35 6.21
CA ARG A 78 0.49 5.58 6.40
C ARG A 78 -0.87 5.53 5.70
N LEU A 79 -0.96 4.88 4.55
CA LEU A 79 -2.24 4.64 3.87
C LEU A 79 -3.13 3.74 4.72
N ILE A 80 -2.60 2.63 5.23
CA ILE A 80 -3.33 1.70 6.11
C ILE A 80 -3.80 2.41 7.39
N GLN A 81 -2.96 3.26 8.02
CA GLN A 81 -3.35 4.06 9.18
C GLN A 81 -4.53 5.00 8.88
N LYS A 82 -4.52 5.66 7.72
CA LYS A 82 -5.63 6.52 7.31
C LYS A 82 -6.93 5.74 7.10
N ILE A 83 -6.84 4.56 6.51
CA ILE A 83 -7.99 3.67 6.32
C ILE A 83 -8.49 3.14 7.67
N ALA A 84 -7.59 2.76 8.56
CA ALA A 84 -7.94 2.33 9.91
C ALA A 84 -8.65 3.40 10.73
N ALA A 85 -8.39 4.68 10.47
CA ALA A 85 -9.06 5.80 11.13
C ALA A 85 -10.49 6.07 10.61
N VAL A 86 -10.89 5.47 9.48
CA VAL A 86 -12.26 5.62 8.95
C VAL A 86 -13.23 4.83 9.82
N ASP A 87 -14.31 5.50 10.25
CA ASP A 87 -15.40 4.84 10.95
C ASP A 87 -16.38 4.22 9.92
N PRO A 88 -16.50 2.90 9.86
CA PRO A 88 -17.42 2.24 8.93
C PRO A 88 -18.90 2.47 9.25
N GLN A 89 -19.24 2.94 10.46
CA GLN A 89 -20.60 3.22 10.91
C GLN A 89 -21.00 4.69 10.72
N ASP A 90 -20.10 5.53 10.22
CA ASP A 90 -20.38 6.92 9.92
C ASP A 90 -21.24 7.04 8.65
N GLY A 91 -22.54 7.18 8.86
CA GLY A 91 -23.55 7.35 7.81
C GLY A 91 -23.91 6.08 7.04
N GLU A 92 -24.69 6.26 5.99
CA GLU A 92 -24.97 5.21 5.01
C GLU A 92 -24.25 5.49 3.69
N PRO A 93 -23.93 4.44 2.88
CA PRO A 93 -23.26 4.65 1.61
C PRO A 93 -24.06 5.56 0.68
N ASP A 94 -23.43 6.65 0.23
CA ASP A 94 -23.97 7.57 -0.77
C ASP A 94 -23.30 7.29 -2.12
N ASP A 95 -23.99 6.52 -2.96
CA ASP A 95 -23.48 6.15 -4.27
C ASP A 95 -23.33 7.35 -5.22
N ALA A 96 -24.18 8.37 -5.09
CA ALA A 96 -24.12 9.56 -5.93
C ALA A 96 -22.87 10.40 -5.62
N ALA A 97 -22.58 10.62 -4.35
CA ALA A 97 -21.36 11.31 -3.93
C ALA A 97 -20.09 10.48 -4.20
N ALA A 98 -20.19 9.15 -4.10
CA ALA A 98 -19.09 8.23 -4.36
C ALA A 98 -18.72 8.12 -5.84
N GLU A 99 -19.67 8.37 -6.77
CA GLU A 99 -19.46 8.16 -8.21
C GLU A 99 -18.35 9.03 -8.78
N LEU A 100 -18.16 10.25 -8.28
CA LEU A 100 -17.04 11.09 -8.71
C LEU A 100 -15.67 10.39 -8.52
N PHE A 101 -15.47 9.77 -7.37
CA PHE A 101 -14.20 9.08 -7.05
C PHE A 101 -14.09 7.73 -7.77
N ARG A 102 -15.23 7.04 -7.96
CA ARG A 102 -15.29 5.81 -8.75
C ARG A 102 -14.93 6.08 -10.22
N ALA A 103 -15.45 7.17 -10.80
CA ALA A 103 -15.13 7.61 -12.14
C ALA A 103 -13.64 7.99 -12.25
N ALA A 104 -13.10 8.78 -11.33
CA ALA A 104 -11.68 9.16 -11.34
C ALA A 104 -10.75 7.94 -11.27
N PHE A 105 -11.07 6.94 -10.47
CA PHE A 105 -10.32 5.69 -10.39
C PHE A 105 -10.42 4.90 -11.71
N ARG A 106 -11.62 4.79 -12.27
CA ARG A 106 -11.88 4.12 -13.56
C ARG A 106 -11.11 4.79 -14.68
N ASP A 107 -11.20 6.12 -14.79
CA ASP A 107 -10.48 6.89 -15.81
C ASP A 107 -8.96 6.70 -15.71
N ALA A 108 -8.42 6.60 -14.50
CA ALA A 108 -7.01 6.30 -14.28
C ALA A 108 -6.65 4.89 -14.80
N MET A 109 -7.49 3.90 -14.56
CA MET A 109 -7.27 2.53 -15.02
C MET A 109 -7.49 2.39 -16.53
N ASP A 110 -8.48 3.07 -17.09
CA ASP A 110 -8.76 3.11 -18.53
C ASP A 110 -7.67 3.87 -19.30
N ASN A 111 -6.96 4.77 -18.63
CA ASN A 111 -5.79 5.46 -19.16
C ASN A 111 -4.52 4.60 -19.06
N ASP A 112 -4.50 3.51 -19.80
CA ASP A 112 -3.36 2.59 -19.92
C ASP A 112 -2.87 2.03 -18.58
N LEU A 113 -3.80 1.64 -17.70
CA LEU A 113 -3.55 1.09 -16.37
C LEU A 113 -2.64 2.00 -15.52
N ASN A 114 -2.97 3.28 -15.45
CA ASN A 114 -2.20 4.26 -14.69
C ASN A 114 -2.44 4.10 -13.19
N THR A 115 -1.79 3.11 -12.59
CA THR A 115 -1.93 2.76 -11.18
C THR A 115 -1.50 3.88 -10.24
N SER A 116 -0.54 4.72 -10.64
CA SER A 116 -0.13 5.87 -9.83
C SER A 116 -1.23 6.93 -9.72
N LEU A 117 -1.99 7.18 -10.79
CA LEU A 117 -3.18 8.03 -10.75
C LEU A 117 -4.32 7.38 -9.98
N ALA A 118 -4.52 6.07 -10.12
CA ALA A 118 -5.52 5.33 -9.35
C ALA A 118 -5.27 5.43 -7.83
N ILE A 119 -4.00 5.32 -7.40
CA ILE A 119 -3.61 5.53 -6.00
C ILE A 119 -3.84 6.99 -5.58
N THR A 120 -3.62 7.97 -6.46
CA THR A 120 -3.95 9.37 -6.19
C THR A 120 -5.44 9.54 -5.95
N ALA A 121 -6.29 8.96 -6.80
CA ALA A 121 -7.75 8.98 -6.62
C ALA A 121 -8.17 8.36 -5.28
N LEU A 122 -7.53 7.27 -4.84
CA LEU A 122 -7.73 6.68 -3.51
C LEU A 122 -7.38 7.67 -2.38
N TYR A 123 -6.24 8.37 -2.47
CA TYR A 123 -5.86 9.37 -1.47
C TYR A 123 -6.81 10.57 -1.44
N ASP A 124 -7.28 11.03 -2.60
CA ASP A 124 -8.19 12.17 -2.68
C ASP A 124 -9.57 11.80 -2.12
N MET A 125 -10.06 10.58 -2.39
CA MET A 125 -11.25 10.02 -1.77
C MET A 125 -11.12 9.97 -0.23
N LEU A 126 -9.99 9.53 0.31
CA LEU A 126 -9.77 9.47 1.76
C LEU A 126 -9.76 10.86 2.42
N LYS A 127 -9.32 11.91 1.70
CA LYS A 127 -9.31 13.30 2.18
C LYS A 127 -10.66 14.00 2.04
N SER A 128 -11.57 13.46 1.25
CA SER A 128 -12.87 14.09 0.97
C SER A 128 -13.78 14.08 2.20
N ASP A 129 -14.87 14.85 2.10
CA ASP A 129 -15.93 14.94 3.13
C ASP A 129 -16.96 13.79 3.02
N LEU A 130 -16.68 12.74 2.25
CA LEU A 130 -17.53 11.55 2.21
C LEU A 130 -17.62 10.92 3.60
N ASN A 131 -18.83 10.41 3.93
CA ASN A 131 -19.01 9.63 5.15
C ASN A 131 -18.20 8.33 5.14
N GLY A 132 -17.98 7.76 6.31
CA GLY A 132 -17.13 6.60 6.48
C GLY A 132 -17.64 5.37 5.73
N ALA A 133 -18.97 5.15 5.70
CA ALA A 133 -19.56 4.02 4.99
C ALA A 133 -19.28 4.08 3.47
N SER A 134 -19.42 5.26 2.85
CA SER A 134 -19.07 5.49 1.44
C SER A 134 -17.59 5.26 1.17
N LYS A 135 -16.71 5.76 2.05
CA LYS A 135 -15.25 5.53 1.94
C LYS A 135 -14.91 4.04 1.97
N ILE A 136 -15.47 3.29 2.90
CA ILE A 136 -15.22 1.84 3.02
C ILE A 136 -15.71 1.09 1.77
N ALA A 137 -16.88 1.47 1.23
CA ALA A 137 -17.39 0.88 -0.01
C ALA A 137 -16.43 1.13 -1.19
N LEU A 138 -15.95 2.36 -1.36
CA LEU A 138 -14.98 2.72 -2.42
C LEU A 138 -13.63 2.02 -2.23
N ILE A 139 -13.10 1.94 -1.00
CA ILE A 139 -11.85 1.21 -0.73
C ILE A 139 -11.99 -0.24 -1.16
N ARG A 140 -13.11 -0.89 -0.83
CA ARG A 140 -13.38 -2.27 -1.24
C ARG A 140 -13.42 -2.43 -2.76
N ASP A 141 -14.03 -1.49 -3.47
CA ASP A 141 -14.11 -1.51 -4.93
C ASP A 141 -12.71 -1.32 -5.56
N PHE A 142 -11.95 -0.35 -5.09
CA PHE A 142 -10.61 -0.06 -5.61
C PHE A 142 -9.63 -1.20 -5.32
N ASP A 143 -9.73 -1.81 -4.14
CA ASP A 143 -8.84 -2.89 -3.75
C ASP A 143 -9.09 -4.20 -4.49
N ARG A 144 -10.26 -4.39 -5.10
CA ARG A 144 -10.50 -5.49 -6.05
C ARG A 144 -9.57 -5.44 -7.26
N VAL A 145 -9.09 -4.26 -7.61
CA VAL A 145 -8.14 -4.03 -8.70
C VAL A 145 -6.71 -3.93 -8.18
N LEU A 146 -6.47 -3.13 -7.15
CA LEU A 146 -5.14 -2.90 -6.60
C LEU A 146 -4.59 -4.14 -5.87
N SER A 147 -5.47 -4.91 -5.21
CA SER A 147 -5.14 -6.12 -4.43
C SER A 147 -4.03 -5.86 -3.42
N LEU A 148 -4.21 -4.83 -2.60
CA LEU A 148 -3.30 -4.38 -1.55
C LEU A 148 -3.76 -4.80 -0.14
N ASN A 149 -4.84 -5.57 -0.04
CA ASN A 149 -5.45 -6.02 1.23
C ASN A 149 -5.77 -4.87 2.20
N LEU A 150 -6.20 -3.72 1.64
CA LEU A 150 -6.30 -2.46 2.37
C LEU A 150 -7.18 -2.53 3.62
N LEU A 151 -8.35 -3.15 3.53
CA LEU A 151 -9.27 -3.26 4.66
C LEU A 151 -8.80 -4.29 5.69
N GLU A 152 -8.28 -5.43 5.24
CA GLU A 152 -7.75 -6.48 6.12
C GLU A 152 -6.57 -5.96 6.94
N GLU A 153 -5.62 -5.29 6.29
CA GLU A 153 -4.47 -4.68 6.96
C GLU A 153 -4.86 -3.56 7.92
N ALA A 154 -5.88 -2.76 7.56
CA ALA A 154 -6.41 -1.74 8.45
C ALA A 154 -7.05 -2.35 9.72
N GLU A 155 -7.77 -3.46 9.59
CA GLU A 155 -8.33 -4.20 10.72
C GLU A 155 -7.24 -4.83 11.60
N ASN A 156 -6.22 -5.43 10.99
CA ASN A 156 -5.08 -6.00 11.69
C ASN A 156 -4.35 -4.93 12.51
N GLN A 157 -4.17 -3.74 11.94
CA GLN A 157 -3.56 -2.62 12.64
C GLN A 157 -4.41 -2.13 13.83
N LYS A 158 -5.74 -2.08 13.69
CA LYS A 158 -6.65 -1.75 14.81
C LYS A 158 -6.51 -2.75 15.95
N LYS A 159 -6.44 -4.04 15.63
CA LYS A 159 -6.27 -5.11 16.64
C LYS A 159 -4.96 -4.96 17.38
N GLN A 160 -3.85 -4.77 16.66
CA GLN A 160 -2.53 -4.57 17.27
C GLN A 160 -2.46 -3.32 18.15
N SER A 161 -3.13 -2.23 17.75
CA SER A 161 -3.18 -0.99 18.55
C SER A 161 -4.01 -1.14 19.82
N ASN A 162 -4.94 -2.08 19.87
CA ASN A 162 -5.81 -2.34 21.00
C ASN A 162 -5.30 -3.47 21.91
N GLU A 163 -4.28 -4.21 21.51
CA GLU A 163 -3.62 -5.16 22.39
C GLU A 163 -2.89 -4.39 23.50
N PRO A 164 -3.13 -4.71 24.80
CA PRO A 164 -2.38 -4.10 25.85
C PRO A 164 -0.90 -4.43 25.65
N VAL A 165 -0.09 -3.40 25.40
CA VAL A 165 1.35 -3.55 25.35
C VAL A 165 1.77 -4.06 26.72
N CYS A 166 2.10 -5.34 26.82
CA CYS A 166 2.72 -5.91 28.02
C CYS A 166 4.12 -5.29 28.12
N LEU A 167 4.20 -4.13 28.75
CA LEU A 167 5.47 -3.45 29.01
C LEU A 167 6.26 -4.31 29.99
N ASP A 168 7.53 -4.52 29.68
CA ASP A 168 8.47 -5.13 30.62
C ASP A 168 8.44 -4.29 31.91
N ALA A 169 8.38 -4.94 33.08
CA ALA A 169 8.29 -4.26 34.37
C ALA A 169 9.38 -3.18 34.57
N ALA A 170 10.53 -3.35 33.93
CA ALA A 170 11.61 -2.36 33.90
C ALA A 170 11.22 -1.09 33.11
N VAL A 171 10.43 -1.23 32.03
CA VAL A 171 9.95 -0.09 31.21
C VAL A 171 8.83 0.64 31.94
N GLU A 172 7.94 -0.05 32.64
CA GLU A 172 6.91 0.56 33.49
C GLU A 172 7.53 1.40 34.60
N ALA A 173 8.54 0.87 35.28
CA ALA A 173 9.27 1.60 36.32
C ALA A 173 9.95 2.89 35.79
N LEU A 174 10.51 2.84 34.59
CA LEU A 174 11.11 4.02 33.94
C LEU A 174 10.06 5.06 33.53
N ILE A 175 8.88 4.63 33.11
CA ILE A 175 7.76 5.53 32.77
C ILE A 175 7.26 6.22 34.02
N GLU A 176 7.12 5.49 35.14
CA GLU A 176 6.72 6.08 36.43
C GLU A 176 7.76 7.07 36.96
N GLN A 177 9.05 6.73 36.92
CA GLN A 177 10.13 7.64 37.30
C GLN A 177 10.10 8.94 36.45
N ARG A 178 9.90 8.82 35.12
CA ARG A 178 9.77 9.99 34.26
C ARG A 178 8.54 10.85 34.60
N GLN A 179 7.41 10.21 34.95
CA GLN A 179 6.20 10.93 35.36
C GLN A 179 6.38 11.65 36.70
N GLN A 180 7.07 11.03 37.66
CA GLN A 180 7.40 11.64 38.93
C GLN A 180 8.37 12.81 38.79
N ALA A 181 9.44 12.64 37.99
CA ALA A 181 10.38 13.73 37.71
C ALA A 181 9.68 14.94 37.06
N ARG A 182 8.74 14.69 36.13
CA ARG A 182 7.92 15.76 35.54
C ARG A 182 7.00 16.46 36.54
N LYS A 183 6.40 15.72 37.46
CA LYS A 183 5.57 16.30 38.56
C LYS A 183 6.39 17.14 39.50
N ASN A 184 7.60 16.71 39.85
CA ASN A 184 8.51 17.39 40.77
C ASN A 184 9.30 18.52 40.08
N ARG A 185 9.15 18.73 38.74
CA ARG A 185 9.94 19.70 37.94
C ARG A 185 11.46 19.52 38.06
N ASP A 186 11.91 18.31 38.36
CA ASP A 186 13.31 17.90 38.29
C ASP A 186 13.65 17.54 36.82
N PHE A 187 14.32 18.46 36.13
CA PHE A 187 14.82 18.28 34.80
C PHE A 187 16.34 18.13 34.82
#